data_0a633612fabe0b5887d2f9165cd4a365
#
_entry.id   0a633612fabe0b5887d2f9165cd4a365
#
_cell.length_a   1.000
_cell.length_b   1.000
_cell.length_c   1.000
_cell.angle_alpha   90.00
_cell.angle_beta   90.00
_cell.angle_gamma   90.00
#
_symmetry.space_group_name_H-M   'P 1'
#
loop_
_entity.id
_entity.type
_entity.pdbx_description
1 polymer ?
#
loop_
_entity_poly.entity_id
_entity_poly.type
_entity_poly.pdbx_seq_one_letter_code
_entity_poly.pdbx_strand_id
1 'polypeptide(L)'
;ELAKQLLQRKDLDLVVGMGTAAVKALLAVNDGRTPILGMGMADPIAAGVVKSAEDSGVDNFTCRVEVDRWSSMFRVFYDVVRFHKMGIMFQNSQEGRVYAALGDAQAIASELGFTLVLYDGLSSAESTEECRKGLDELHKKGMDAFFIGPLNCFDIGDAGMAPLLQKLNQWKVPTFA
;
A
#
# COMPACT_ATOMS: atom_id res chain seq x y z
N GLU A 1 16.38 9.33 14.37
CA GLU A 1 17.56 10.21 14.48
C GLU A 1 17.66 11.16 13.27
N LEU A 2 17.67 10.64 12.02
CA LEU A 2 17.77 11.46 10.79
C LEU A 2 16.68 12.55 10.70
N ALA A 3 15.42 12.21 10.97
CA ALA A 3 14.31 13.17 10.93
C ALA A 3 14.55 14.36 11.87
N LYS A 4 15.07 14.11 13.07
CA LYS A 4 15.42 15.16 14.04
C LYS A 4 16.57 16.04 13.53
N GLN A 5 17.60 15.44 12.97
CA GLN A 5 18.75 16.18 12.39
C GLN A 5 18.29 17.08 11.23
N LEU A 6 17.40 16.60 10.35
CA LEU A 6 16.87 17.39 9.24
C LEU A 6 16.08 18.60 9.73
N LEU A 7 15.16 18.43 10.68
CA LEU A 7 14.32 19.52 11.18
C LEU A 7 15.10 20.52 12.08
N GLN A 8 16.28 20.16 12.58
CA GLN A 8 17.15 21.09 13.30
C GLN A 8 17.98 22.00 12.39
N ARG A 9 18.07 21.70 11.09
CA ARG A 9 18.78 22.55 10.12
C ARG A 9 18.02 23.86 9.93
N LYS A 10 18.79 24.97 9.80
CA LYS A 10 18.25 26.33 9.62
C LYS A 10 18.33 26.80 8.17
N ASP A 11 18.95 26.01 7.32
CA ASP A 11 19.19 26.28 5.90
C ASP A 11 18.19 25.53 4.98
N LEU A 12 17.15 24.93 5.55
CA LEU A 12 16.10 24.24 4.81
C LEU A 12 14.80 25.04 4.87
N ASP A 13 14.27 25.38 3.71
CA ASP A 13 12.96 26.03 3.54
C ASP A 13 11.81 25.01 3.52
N LEU A 14 12.11 23.75 3.21
CA LEU A 14 11.12 22.66 3.10
C LEU A 14 11.80 21.30 3.35
N VAL A 15 11.11 20.40 4.01
CA VAL A 15 11.50 18.99 4.12
C VAL A 15 10.45 18.10 3.45
N VAL A 16 10.89 17.17 2.59
CA VAL A 16 10.00 16.22 1.92
C VAL A 16 10.18 14.83 2.54
N GLY A 17 9.08 14.27 3.04
CA GLY A 17 9.00 12.88 3.52
C GLY A 17 8.44 11.97 2.43
N MET A 18 9.20 10.94 2.04
CA MET A 18 8.76 9.93 1.06
C MET A 18 8.28 8.67 1.76
N GLY A 19 7.01 8.35 1.57
CA GLY A 19 6.36 7.18 2.18
C GLY A 19 5.88 7.43 3.62
N THR A 20 4.94 6.60 4.06
CA THR A 20 4.24 6.75 5.36
C THR A 20 5.20 6.75 6.56
N ALA A 21 6.19 5.85 6.57
CA ALA A 21 7.13 5.74 7.69
C ALA A 21 8.01 6.99 7.84
N ALA A 22 8.52 7.54 6.74
CA ALA A 22 9.34 8.75 6.74
C ALA A 22 8.52 9.97 7.22
N VAL A 23 7.30 10.12 6.73
CA VAL A 23 6.40 11.21 7.15
C VAL A 23 6.05 11.10 8.63
N LYS A 24 5.68 9.93 9.13
CA LYS A 24 5.42 9.71 10.56
C LYS A 24 6.65 10.05 11.42
N ALA A 25 7.85 9.68 10.97
CA ALA A 25 9.10 10.00 11.68
C ALA A 25 9.39 11.51 11.72
N LEU A 26 9.07 12.25 10.65
CA LEU A 26 9.20 13.71 10.62
C LEU A 26 8.17 14.37 11.55
N LEU A 27 6.91 13.96 11.46
CA LEU A 27 5.83 14.52 12.29
C LEU A 27 6.05 14.25 13.80
N ALA A 28 6.60 13.10 14.17
CA ALA A 28 6.90 12.76 15.56
C ALA A 28 7.95 13.69 16.21
N VAL A 29 8.76 14.40 15.43
CA VAL A 29 9.80 15.34 15.91
C VAL A 29 9.59 16.76 15.39
N ASN A 30 8.42 17.03 14.81
CA ASN A 30 8.05 18.32 14.23
C ASN A 30 7.92 19.38 15.33
N ASP A 31 8.56 20.53 15.13
CA ASP A 31 8.50 21.69 16.02
C ASP A 31 7.74 22.89 15.42
N GLY A 32 7.06 22.68 14.29
CA GLY A 32 6.23 23.66 13.63
C GLY A 32 6.98 24.73 12.83
N ARG A 33 8.31 24.67 12.72
CA ARG A 33 9.11 25.72 12.06
C ARG A 33 9.31 25.47 10.58
N THR A 34 9.83 24.32 10.22
CA THR A 34 10.14 23.98 8.83
C THR A 34 8.91 23.32 8.19
N PRO A 35 8.40 23.82 7.05
CA PRO A 35 7.34 23.17 6.30
C PRO A 35 7.70 21.73 5.92
N ILE A 36 6.72 20.82 6.02
CA ILE A 36 6.87 19.41 5.68
C ILE A 36 5.88 19.06 4.58
N LEU A 37 6.37 18.44 3.50
CA LEU A 37 5.55 17.87 2.44
C LEU A 37 5.64 16.34 2.48
N GLY A 38 4.50 15.67 2.65
CA GLY A 38 4.39 14.21 2.56
C GLY A 38 4.07 13.75 1.15
N MET A 39 4.83 12.78 0.63
CA MET A 39 4.62 12.19 -0.69
C MET A 39 4.69 10.66 -0.65
N GLY A 40 4.05 10.00 -1.63
CA GLY A 40 4.15 8.55 -1.82
C GLY A 40 3.52 7.72 -0.70
N MET A 41 2.53 8.26 0.00
CA MET A 41 1.76 7.50 1.00
C MET A 41 0.58 6.80 0.34
N ALA A 42 0.34 5.54 0.73
CA ALA A 42 -0.76 4.74 0.17
C ALA A 42 -2.13 5.29 0.57
N ASP A 43 -2.31 5.56 1.85
CA ASP A 43 -3.54 6.16 2.42
C ASP A 43 -3.16 6.97 3.67
N PRO A 44 -3.01 8.29 3.56
CA PRO A 44 -2.63 9.14 4.69
C PRO A 44 -3.68 9.20 5.80
N ILE A 45 -4.97 9.06 5.47
CA ILE A 45 -6.08 9.08 6.44
C ILE A 45 -6.10 7.78 7.24
N ALA A 46 -6.17 6.62 6.56
CA ALA A 46 -6.16 5.32 7.22
C ALA A 46 -4.87 5.07 8.01
N ALA A 47 -3.74 5.62 7.56
CA ALA A 47 -2.48 5.58 8.28
C ALA A 47 -2.42 6.51 9.50
N GLY A 48 -3.43 7.37 9.70
CA GLY A 48 -3.47 8.34 10.80
C GLY A 48 -2.42 9.46 10.69
N VAL A 49 -2.02 9.81 9.47
CA VAL A 49 -1.06 10.89 9.18
C VAL A 49 -1.77 12.24 9.07
N VAL A 50 -2.97 12.24 8.53
CA VAL A 50 -3.87 13.41 8.44
C VAL A 50 -5.23 13.10 9.06
N LYS A 51 -5.97 14.13 9.45
CA LYS A 51 -7.31 13.97 10.03
C LYS A 51 -8.38 13.73 8.96
N SER A 52 -8.28 14.41 7.82
CA SER A 52 -9.20 14.30 6.70
C SER A 52 -8.50 14.68 5.39
N ALA A 53 -9.24 14.69 4.28
CA ALA A 53 -8.74 15.18 2.99
C ALA A 53 -8.45 16.67 2.99
N GLU A 54 -9.13 17.44 3.83
CA GLU A 54 -9.06 18.91 3.91
C GLU A 54 -8.22 19.41 5.08
N ASP A 55 -7.98 18.59 6.11
CA ASP A 55 -7.26 18.96 7.33
C ASP A 55 -6.16 17.96 7.68
N SER A 56 -4.92 18.39 7.57
CA SER A 56 -3.78 17.59 8.03
C SER A 56 -3.72 17.44 9.55
N GLY A 57 -4.29 18.39 10.29
CA GLY A 57 -4.18 18.51 11.74
C GLY A 57 -2.83 19.04 12.23
N VAL A 58 -1.96 19.50 11.30
CA VAL A 58 -0.62 20.04 11.59
C VAL A 58 -0.34 21.21 10.66
N ASP A 59 -0.20 22.42 11.20
CA ASP A 59 -0.19 23.67 10.44
C ASP A 59 0.92 23.76 9.38
N ASN A 60 2.10 23.23 9.66
CA ASN A 60 3.24 23.24 8.76
C ASN A 60 3.44 21.94 7.96
N PHE A 61 2.36 21.13 7.85
CA PHE A 61 2.40 19.87 7.10
C PHE A 61 1.28 19.79 6.07
N THR A 62 1.62 19.34 4.89
CA THR A 62 0.65 18.97 3.84
C THR A 62 1.07 17.71 3.11
N CYS A 63 0.10 17.04 2.49
CA CYS A 63 0.35 15.89 1.62
C CYS A 63 -0.76 15.73 0.59
N ARG A 64 -0.50 14.90 -0.42
CA ARG A 64 -1.54 14.47 -1.36
C ARG A 64 -2.43 13.43 -0.69
N VAL A 65 -3.74 13.66 -0.72
CA VAL A 65 -4.76 12.70 -0.31
C VAL A 65 -5.63 12.38 -1.54
N GLU A 66 -5.83 11.11 -1.81
CA GLU A 66 -6.73 10.63 -2.86
C GLU A 66 -7.89 9.87 -2.17
N VAL A 67 -9.03 10.54 -2.09
CA VAL A 67 -10.25 9.93 -1.54
C VAL A 67 -10.77 8.87 -2.53
N ASP A 68 -11.21 7.73 -2.02
CA ASP A 68 -11.82 6.64 -2.80
C ASP A 68 -10.91 6.03 -3.90
N ARG A 69 -9.61 6.30 -3.87
CA ARG A 69 -8.67 5.76 -4.86
C ARG A 69 -8.80 4.24 -4.97
N TRP A 70 -8.60 3.54 -3.88
CA TRP A 70 -8.55 2.08 -3.86
C TRP A 70 -9.92 1.46 -4.16
N SER A 71 -10.97 2.01 -3.59
CA SER A 71 -12.35 1.60 -3.88
C SER A 71 -12.67 1.72 -5.37
N SER A 72 -12.32 2.85 -6.00
CA SER A 72 -12.50 3.05 -7.46
C SER A 72 -11.68 2.06 -8.27
N MET A 73 -10.43 1.82 -7.88
CA MET A 73 -9.54 0.88 -8.55
C MET A 73 -10.07 -0.57 -8.51
N PHE A 74 -10.53 -1.04 -7.35
CA PHE A 74 -11.12 -2.38 -7.23
C PHE A 74 -12.42 -2.52 -8.04
N ARG A 75 -13.24 -1.48 -8.12
CA ARG A 75 -14.43 -1.48 -8.99
C ARG A 75 -14.06 -1.63 -10.47
N VAL A 76 -13.12 -0.83 -10.96
CA VAL A 76 -12.65 -0.91 -12.35
C VAL A 76 -12.09 -2.29 -12.65
N PHE A 77 -11.27 -2.85 -11.77
CA PHE A 77 -10.72 -4.19 -11.94
C PHE A 77 -11.82 -5.26 -12.03
N TYR A 78 -12.78 -5.21 -11.11
CA TYR A 78 -13.93 -6.11 -11.14
C TYR A 78 -14.76 -5.95 -12.42
N ASP A 79 -15.04 -4.72 -12.86
CA ASP A 79 -15.83 -4.44 -14.03
C ASP A 79 -15.20 -4.94 -15.33
N VAL A 80 -13.89 -4.90 -15.42
CA VAL A 80 -13.14 -5.38 -16.60
C VAL A 80 -12.99 -6.89 -16.59
N VAL A 81 -12.70 -7.50 -15.45
CA VAL A 81 -12.30 -8.92 -15.37
C VAL A 81 -13.44 -9.85 -14.95
N ARG A 82 -14.36 -9.38 -14.09
CA ARG A 82 -15.49 -10.18 -13.56
C ARG A 82 -15.04 -11.45 -12.84
N PHE A 83 -14.05 -11.32 -11.98
CA PHE A 83 -13.53 -12.41 -11.16
C PHE A 83 -14.49 -12.77 -10.00
N HIS A 84 -14.27 -13.95 -9.39
CA HIS A 84 -15.02 -14.40 -8.22
C HIS A 84 -14.21 -14.37 -6.92
N LYS A 85 -12.89 -14.55 -7.03
CA LYS A 85 -11.98 -14.65 -5.88
C LYS A 85 -10.71 -13.83 -6.10
N MET A 86 -10.64 -12.66 -5.48
CA MET A 86 -9.44 -11.81 -5.56
C MET A 86 -8.44 -12.16 -4.46
N GLY A 87 -7.21 -12.53 -4.86
CA GLY A 87 -6.08 -12.75 -3.97
C GLY A 87 -5.44 -11.45 -3.53
N ILE A 88 -5.14 -11.32 -2.24
CA ILE A 88 -4.36 -10.22 -1.66
C ILE A 88 -3.35 -10.83 -0.69
N MET A 89 -2.09 -10.38 -0.75
CA MET A 89 -1.08 -10.73 0.24
C MET A 89 -0.53 -9.49 0.94
N PHE A 90 -0.21 -9.62 2.23
CA PHE A 90 0.26 -8.52 3.06
C PHE A 90 0.99 -9.02 4.31
N GLN A 91 1.71 -8.12 4.96
CA GLN A 91 2.24 -8.36 6.31
C GLN A 91 1.11 -8.25 7.33
N ASN A 92 1.02 -9.17 8.30
CA ASN A 92 0.02 -9.14 9.37
C ASN A 92 0.35 -8.07 10.42
N SER A 93 0.25 -6.81 10.00
CA SER A 93 0.40 -5.61 10.82
C SER A 93 -0.67 -4.59 10.43
N GLN A 94 -0.84 -3.54 11.24
CA GLN A 94 -1.75 -2.44 10.87
C GLN A 94 -1.29 -1.76 9.58
N GLU A 95 0.01 -1.46 9.47
CA GLU A 95 0.61 -0.87 8.28
C GLU A 95 0.43 -1.76 7.04
N GLY A 96 0.68 -3.07 7.16
CA GLY A 96 0.51 -4.01 6.06
C GLY A 96 -0.93 -4.07 5.54
N ARG A 97 -1.92 -3.98 6.42
CA ARG A 97 -3.35 -3.91 6.04
C ARG A 97 -3.68 -2.62 5.30
N VAL A 98 -3.11 -1.48 5.71
CA VAL A 98 -3.29 -0.19 5.03
C VAL A 98 -2.62 -0.22 3.65
N TYR A 99 -1.39 -0.72 3.53
CA TYR A 99 -0.71 -0.85 2.24
C TYR A 99 -1.44 -1.78 1.27
N ALA A 100 -2.05 -2.84 1.78
CA ALA A 100 -2.86 -3.75 0.97
C ALA A 100 -4.26 -3.20 0.64
N ALA A 101 -4.60 -1.98 1.06
CA ALA A 101 -5.94 -1.38 0.93
C ALA A 101 -7.06 -2.35 1.38
N LEU A 102 -6.80 -3.13 2.44
CA LEU A 102 -7.65 -4.25 2.83
C LEU A 102 -9.06 -3.81 3.21
N GLY A 103 -9.21 -2.63 3.85
CA GLY A 103 -10.51 -2.07 4.21
C GLY A 103 -11.38 -1.77 2.99
N ASP A 104 -10.80 -1.09 1.99
CA ASP A 104 -11.48 -0.81 0.71
C ASP A 104 -11.83 -2.10 -0.03
N ALA A 105 -10.87 -3.04 -0.12
CA ALA A 105 -11.09 -4.31 -0.77
C ALA A 105 -12.26 -5.08 -0.12
N GLN A 106 -12.36 -5.10 1.21
CA GLN A 106 -13.45 -5.74 1.95
C GLN A 106 -14.81 -5.08 1.68
N ALA A 107 -14.84 -3.74 1.69
CA ALA A 107 -16.05 -2.98 1.41
C ALA A 107 -16.57 -3.27 -0.01
N ILE A 108 -15.69 -3.19 -1.01
CA ILE A 108 -16.04 -3.43 -2.41
C ILE A 108 -16.38 -4.91 -2.68
N ALA A 109 -15.69 -5.85 -2.04
CA ALA A 109 -16.01 -7.27 -2.14
C ALA A 109 -17.43 -7.56 -1.63
N SER A 110 -17.80 -6.96 -0.50
CA SER A 110 -19.17 -7.07 0.05
C SER A 110 -20.22 -6.47 -0.86
N GLU A 111 -19.93 -5.32 -1.47
CA GLU A 111 -20.84 -4.62 -2.37
C GLU A 111 -21.05 -5.36 -3.70
N LEU A 112 -19.95 -5.80 -4.32
CA LEU A 112 -19.99 -6.42 -5.67
C LEU A 112 -20.15 -7.94 -5.65
N GLY A 113 -20.10 -8.58 -4.47
CA GLY A 113 -20.39 -9.99 -4.29
C GLY A 113 -19.24 -10.93 -4.67
N PHE A 114 -17.99 -10.48 -4.67
CA PHE A 114 -16.82 -11.37 -4.82
C PHE A 114 -16.18 -11.71 -3.48
N THR A 115 -15.33 -12.72 -3.45
CA THR A 115 -14.65 -13.18 -2.23
C THR A 115 -13.20 -12.74 -2.22
N LEU A 116 -12.70 -12.31 -1.06
CA LEU A 116 -11.25 -12.09 -0.84
C LEU A 116 -10.58 -13.38 -0.38
N VAL A 117 -9.46 -13.70 -1.00
CA VAL A 117 -8.56 -14.77 -0.58
C VAL A 117 -7.30 -14.12 -0.05
N LEU A 118 -7.05 -14.27 1.26
CA LEU A 118 -6.00 -13.53 1.95
C LEU A 118 -4.81 -14.43 2.31
N TYR A 119 -3.62 -13.84 2.20
CA TYR A 119 -2.36 -14.38 2.72
C TYR A 119 -1.67 -13.28 3.53
N ASP A 120 -1.55 -13.48 4.84
CA ASP A 120 -1.00 -12.53 5.80
C ASP A 120 0.36 -12.95 6.38
N GLY A 121 1.04 -13.87 5.69
CA GLY A 121 2.31 -14.46 6.13
C GLY A 121 3.57 -13.76 5.61
N LEU A 122 3.47 -12.52 5.07
CA LEU A 122 4.65 -11.78 4.63
C LEU A 122 5.40 -11.17 5.83
N SER A 123 6.73 -11.16 5.77
CA SER A 123 7.57 -10.37 6.67
C SER A 123 7.66 -8.92 6.22
N SER A 124 8.29 -8.05 7.02
CA SER A 124 8.54 -6.66 6.64
C SER A 124 9.56 -6.51 5.49
N ALA A 125 10.35 -7.54 5.22
CA ALA A 125 11.31 -7.55 4.12
C ALA A 125 10.69 -8.02 2.78
N GLU A 126 9.58 -8.78 2.84
CA GLU A 126 8.82 -9.25 1.68
C GLU A 126 9.68 -9.88 0.59
N SER A 127 10.47 -10.87 0.98
CA SER A 127 11.37 -11.54 0.02
C SER A 127 10.60 -12.21 -1.12
N THR A 128 11.24 -12.33 -2.29
CA THR A 128 10.67 -13.04 -3.45
C THR A 128 10.17 -14.45 -3.11
N GLU A 129 10.89 -15.18 -2.23
CA GLU A 129 10.49 -16.52 -1.82
C GLU A 129 9.23 -16.52 -0.95
N GLU A 130 9.07 -15.55 -0.04
CA GLU A 130 7.84 -15.36 0.73
C GLU A 130 6.65 -15.02 -0.17
N CYS A 131 6.85 -14.11 -1.14
CA CYS A 131 5.84 -13.75 -2.12
C CYS A 131 5.46 -14.94 -3.01
N ARG A 132 6.44 -15.73 -3.45
CA ARG A 132 6.20 -16.97 -4.21
C ARG A 132 5.33 -17.95 -3.42
N LYS A 133 5.65 -18.16 -2.14
CA LYS A 133 4.87 -19.01 -1.24
C LYS A 133 3.45 -18.47 -1.05
N GLY A 134 3.32 -17.16 -0.85
CA GLY A 134 2.02 -16.50 -0.74
C GLY A 134 1.15 -16.70 -1.97
N LEU A 135 1.72 -16.52 -3.18
CA LEU A 135 1.01 -16.78 -4.44
C LEU A 135 0.55 -18.25 -4.55
N ASP A 136 1.41 -19.21 -4.17
CA ASP A 136 1.05 -20.63 -4.20
C ASP A 136 -0.12 -20.95 -3.25
N GLU A 137 -0.13 -20.37 -2.06
CA GLU A 137 -1.23 -20.54 -1.12
C GLU A 137 -2.54 -19.89 -1.60
N LEU A 138 -2.46 -18.69 -2.18
CA LEU A 138 -3.62 -18.01 -2.76
C LEU A 138 -4.20 -18.82 -3.95
N HIS A 139 -3.33 -19.34 -4.81
CA HIS A 139 -3.74 -20.17 -5.94
C HIS A 139 -4.41 -21.48 -5.49
N LYS A 140 -3.85 -22.17 -4.49
CA LYS A 140 -4.47 -23.36 -3.87
C LYS A 140 -5.87 -23.08 -3.30
N LYS A 141 -6.09 -21.86 -2.78
CA LYS A 141 -7.41 -21.41 -2.29
C LYS A 141 -8.37 -21.02 -3.42
N GLY A 142 -7.90 -21.08 -4.68
CA GLY A 142 -8.68 -20.86 -5.88
C GLY A 142 -8.86 -19.39 -6.26
N MET A 143 -7.86 -18.53 -6.01
CA MET A 143 -7.91 -17.16 -6.54
C MET A 143 -7.96 -17.18 -8.07
N ASP A 144 -8.80 -16.33 -8.65
CA ASP A 144 -8.94 -16.15 -10.09
C ASP A 144 -8.65 -14.72 -10.56
N ALA A 145 -8.24 -13.84 -9.62
CA ALA A 145 -7.64 -12.53 -9.85
C ALA A 145 -6.67 -12.19 -8.71
N PHE A 146 -5.69 -11.34 -8.97
CA PHE A 146 -4.69 -10.97 -7.96
C PHE A 146 -4.42 -9.46 -7.95
N PHE A 147 -4.56 -8.83 -6.78
CA PHE A 147 -4.17 -7.45 -6.55
C PHE A 147 -2.69 -7.40 -6.12
N ILE A 148 -1.88 -6.72 -6.93
CA ILE A 148 -0.48 -6.43 -6.63
C ILE A 148 -0.44 -5.16 -5.79
N GLY A 149 -0.33 -5.29 -4.46
CA GLY A 149 -0.07 -4.17 -3.57
C GLY A 149 1.35 -3.64 -3.71
N PRO A 150 1.71 -2.57 -2.99
CA PRO A 150 3.06 -2.00 -2.98
C PRO A 150 4.03 -2.89 -2.17
N LEU A 151 4.35 -4.06 -2.73
CA LEU A 151 5.23 -5.08 -2.16
C LEU A 151 6.61 -4.99 -2.80
N ASN A 152 7.69 -5.04 -2.01
CA ASN A 152 9.07 -4.97 -2.50
C ASN A 152 9.38 -6.04 -3.55
N CYS A 153 8.81 -7.25 -3.41
CA CYS A 153 9.00 -8.35 -4.36
C CYS A 153 8.36 -8.10 -5.75
N PHE A 154 7.52 -7.07 -5.87
CA PHE A 154 6.93 -6.61 -7.15
C PHE A 154 7.47 -5.25 -7.59
N ASP A 155 8.50 -4.73 -6.95
CA ASP A 155 9.13 -3.48 -7.38
C ASP A 155 9.76 -3.61 -8.76
N ILE A 156 9.58 -2.56 -9.59
CA ILE A 156 10.20 -2.46 -10.90
C ILE A 156 11.71 -2.37 -10.72
N GLY A 157 12.44 -3.39 -11.19
CA GLY A 157 13.89 -3.50 -11.03
C GLY A 157 14.30 -4.62 -10.07
N ASP A 158 13.39 -5.20 -9.31
CA ASP A 158 13.68 -6.45 -8.59
C ASP A 158 13.73 -7.62 -9.56
N ALA A 159 14.86 -8.33 -9.58
CA ALA A 159 15.03 -9.53 -10.40
C ALA A 159 14.03 -10.65 -10.03
N GLY A 160 13.47 -10.60 -8.82
CA GLY A 160 12.46 -11.53 -8.31
C GLY A 160 11.06 -11.33 -8.89
N MET A 161 10.74 -10.15 -9.43
CA MET A 161 9.41 -9.85 -9.95
C MET A 161 9.05 -10.70 -11.19
N ALA A 162 9.96 -10.86 -12.13
CA ALA A 162 9.69 -11.55 -13.38
C ALA A 162 9.22 -13.02 -13.18
N PRO A 163 9.84 -13.86 -12.32
CA PRO A 163 9.34 -15.20 -12.01
C PRO A 163 7.94 -15.21 -11.38
N LEU A 164 7.60 -14.23 -10.53
CA LEU A 164 6.28 -14.13 -9.91
C LEU A 164 5.19 -13.80 -10.94
N LEU A 165 5.46 -12.83 -11.82
CA LEU A 165 4.55 -12.48 -12.92
C LEU A 165 4.40 -13.63 -13.92
N GLN A 166 5.50 -14.34 -14.26
CA GLN A 166 5.44 -15.50 -15.12
C GLN A 166 4.53 -16.58 -14.54
N LYS A 167 4.57 -16.81 -13.25
CA LYS A 167 3.72 -17.78 -12.53
C LYS A 167 2.24 -17.40 -12.63
N LEU A 168 1.89 -16.12 -12.37
CA LEU A 168 0.54 -15.61 -12.53
C LEU A 168 0.03 -15.76 -13.97
N ASN A 169 0.88 -15.46 -14.96
CA ASN A 169 0.57 -15.66 -16.37
C ASN A 169 0.33 -17.14 -16.74
N GLN A 170 1.14 -18.07 -16.21
CA GLN A 170 0.94 -19.52 -16.42
C GLN A 170 -0.40 -19.99 -15.85
N TRP A 171 -0.82 -19.44 -14.73
CA TRP A 171 -2.12 -19.73 -14.12
C TRP A 171 -3.27 -19.00 -14.78
N LYS A 172 -2.98 -18.07 -15.70
CA LYS A 172 -3.96 -17.17 -16.34
C LYS A 172 -4.75 -16.34 -15.31
N VAL A 173 -4.09 -15.95 -14.23
CA VAL A 173 -4.64 -15.08 -13.20
C VAL A 173 -4.42 -13.62 -13.61
N PRO A 174 -5.48 -12.87 -13.95
CA PRO A 174 -5.36 -11.45 -14.24
C PRO A 174 -4.89 -10.69 -13.00
N THR A 175 -4.07 -9.67 -13.24
CA THR A 175 -3.48 -8.86 -12.19
C THR A 175 -3.83 -7.39 -12.34
N PHE A 176 -3.85 -6.69 -11.22
CA PHE A 176 -4.06 -5.26 -11.13
C PHE A 176 -3.09 -4.66 -10.11
N ALA A 177 -2.46 -3.47 -10.41
CA ALA A 177 -1.49 -2.76 -9.58
C ALA A 177 -1.82 -1.27 -9.48
#